data_ea98ab04542f1f91f8f128650a0f9c27
#
_entry.id   ea98ab04542f1f91f8f128650a0f9c27
#
_cell.length_a   1.000
_cell.length_b   1.000
_cell.length_c   1.000
_cell.angle_alpha   90.00
_cell.angle_beta   90.00
_cell.angle_gamma   90.00
#
_symmetry.space_group_name_H-M   'P 1'
#
loop_
_entity.id
_entity.type
_entity.pdbx_description
1 polymer ?
#
loop_
_entity_poly.entity_id
_entity_poly.type
_entity_poly.pdbx_seq_one_letter_code
_entity_poly.pdbx_strand_id
1 'polypeptide(L)'
;MKSGRRPETPIEALMLAGAHEEIMESVVELQPLREAIADCIEQLDEQDQFIIDAVNSEMVSLQKLGDRLGVSKPHAWRLRNAAFKRLRLLFLQNQIIRERLGIDENETDNSWI
;
A
#
# COMPACT_ATOMS: atom_id res chain seq x y z
N MET A 1 12.05 27.59 8.45
CA MET A 1 10.95 27.07 9.16
C MET A 1 10.46 25.79 8.54
N LYS A 2 10.00 24.93 9.30
CA LYS A 2 9.62 23.68 8.78
C LYS A 2 8.23 23.69 8.23
N SER A 3 7.97 22.84 7.28
CA SER A 3 6.70 22.87 6.62
C SER A 3 5.57 22.34 7.46
N GLY A 4 5.83 21.51 8.38
CA GLY A 4 4.80 20.89 9.17
C GLY A 4 4.03 19.80 8.47
N ARG A 5 4.35 19.55 7.24
CA ARG A 5 3.69 18.51 6.50
C ARG A 5 4.27 17.16 6.85
N ARG A 6 3.41 16.19 7.06
CA ARG A 6 3.85 14.85 7.33
C ARG A 6 3.88 14.03 6.06
N PRO A 7 4.87 13.17 5.91
CA PRO A 7 4.84 12.25 4.78
C PRO A 7 3.69 11.27 4.95
N GLU A 8 2.97 11.01 3.88
CA GLU A 8 1.83 10.11 3.92
C GLU A 8 2.21 8.69 3.55
N THR A 9 3.32 8.52 2.87
CA THR A 9 3.76 7.20 2.44
C THR A 9 5.24 7.05 2.74
N PRO A 10 5.74 5.82 2.80
CA PRO A 10 7.18 5.61 2.96
C PRO A 10 8.00 6.27 1.87
N ILE A 11 7.46 6.37 0.67
CA ILE A 11 8.17 7.01 -0.43
C ILE A 11 8.30 8.51 -0.16
N GLU A 12 7.23 9.14 0.30
CA GLU A 12 7.30 10.56 0.64
C GLU A 12 8.24 10.82 1.80
N ALA A 13 8.26 9.92 2.77
CA ALA A 13 9.18 10.06 3.89
C ALA A 13 10.62 10.04 3.40
N LEU A 14 10.92 9.15 2.47
CA LEU A 14 12.25 9.07 1.89
C LEU A 14 12.61 10.36 1.17
N MET A 15 11.67 10.93 0.45
CA MET A 15 11.90 12.17 -0.28
C MET A 15 12.19 13.34 0.63
N LEU A 16 11.67 13.32 1.84
CA LEU A 16 11.84 14.43 2.77
C LEU A 16 13.05 14.26 3.68
N ALA A 17 13.67 13.10 3.68
CA ALA A 17 14.65 12.78 4.71
C ALA A 17 16.10 12.87 4.28
N GLY A 18 16.43 12.90 3.00
CA GLY A 18 17.81 12.77 2.57
C GLY A 18 18.32 13.96 1.78
N ALA A 19 19.51 13.79 1.23
CA ALA A 19 20.09 14.79 0.37
C ALA A 19 19.34 14.88 -0.93
N HIS A 20 19.26 16.07 -1.48
CA HIS A 20 18.43 16.34 -2.64
C HIS A 20 18.77 15.43 -3.83
N GLU A 21 20.03 15.30 -4.15
CA GLU A 21 20.41 14.50 -5.31
C GLU A 21 20.13 13.03 -5.09
N GLU A 22 20.37 12.54 -3.90
CA GLU A 22 20.11 11.15 -3.60
C GLU A 22 18.62 10.86 -3.65
N ILE A 23 17.82 11.83 -3.21
CA ILE A 23 16.38 11.68 -3.26
C ILE A 23 15.91 11.58 -4.70
N MET A 24 16.44 12.42 -5.57
CA MET A 24 16.02 12.40 -6.98
C MET A 24 16.35 11.07 -7.63
N GLU A 25 17.52 10.52 -7.36
CA GLU A 25 17.88 9.23 -7.90
C GLU A 25 16.96 8.14 -7.36
N SER A 26 16.66 8.21 -6.07
CA SER A 26 15.77 7.21 -5.46
C SER A 26 14.37 7.26 -6.05
N VAL A 27 13.87 8.46 -6.32
CA VAL A 27 12.55 8.61 -6.92
C VAL A 27 12.50 7.95 -8.30
N VAL A 28 13.54 8.18 -9.11
CA VAL A 28 13.60 7.58 -10.43
C VAL A 28 13.65 6.05 -10.33
N GLU A 29 14.42 5.52 -9.39
CA GLU A 29 14.52 4.09 -9.22
C GLU A 29 13.22 3.46 -8.71
N LEU A 30 12.45 4.22 -7.94
CA LEU A 30 11.22 3.71 -7.37
C LEU A 30 10.03 3.81 -8.33
N GLN A 31 10.20 4.50 -9.44
CA GLN A 31 9.10 4.68 -10.38
C GLN A 31 8.54 3.34 -10.90
N PRO A 32 9.38 2.39 -11.34
CA PRO A 32 8.83 1.12 -11.80
C PRO A 32 8.07 0.37 -10.70
N LEU A 33 8.55 0.46 -9.46
CA LEU A 33 7.87 -0.18 -8.35
C LEU A 33 6.52 0.47 -8.10
N ARG A 34 6.45 1.78 -8.15
CA ARG A 34 5.18 2.50 -7.95
C ARG A 34 4.17 2.12 -9.01
N GLU A 35 4.63 2.03 -10.26
CA GLU A 35 3.74 1.64 -11.35
C GLU A 35 3.26 0.21 -11.20
N ALA A 36 4.14 -0.68 -10.76
CA ALA A 36 3.76 -2.07 -10.56
C ALA A 36 2.73 -2.21 -9.45
N ILE A 37 2.89 -1.47 -8.38
CA ILE A 37 1.93 -1.48 -7.28
C ILE A 37 0.58 -0.94 -7.75
N ALA A 38 0.59 0.15 -8.49
CA ALA A 38 -0.65 0.72 -9.01
C ALA A 38 -1.36 -0.27 -9.93
N ASP A 39 -0.61 -0.96 -10.76
CA ASP A 39 -1.19 -1.97 -11.66
C ASP A 39 -1.86 -3.09 -10.88
N CYS A 40 -1.22 -3.52 -9.79
CA CYS A 40 -1.81 -4.55 -8.96
C CYS A 40 -3.12 -4.08 -8.33
N ILE A 41 -3.14 -2.86 -7.85
CA ILE A 41 -4.34 -2.31 -7.23
C ILE A 41 -5.46 -2.22 -8.24
N GLU A 42 -5.15 -1.86 -9.48
CA GLU A 42 -6.15 -1.78 -10.53
C GLU A 42 -6.76 -3.12 -10.89
N GLN A 43 -6.09 -4.21 -10.59
CA GLN A 43 -6.63 -5.53 -10.84
C GLN A 43 -7.63 -5.99 -9.79
N LEU A 44 -7.75 -5.28 -8.69
CA LEU A 44 -8.72 -5.59 -7.65
C LEU A 44 -10.09 -5.07 -8.06
N ASP A 45 -11.15 -5.61 -7.45
CA ASP A 45 -12.47 -5.09 -7.72
C ASP A 45 -12.64 -3.73 -7.04
N GLU A 46 -13.75 -3.07 -7.34
CA GLU A 46 -13.97 -1.70 -6.87
C GLU A 46 -14.01 -1.60 -5.36
N GLN A 47 -14.61 -2.58 -4.71
CA GLN A 47 -14.70 -2.54 -3.26
C GLN A 47 -13.33 -2.68 -2.63
N ASP A 48 -12.52 -3.61 -3.13
CA ASP A 48 -11.17 -3.79 -2.61
C ASP A 48 -10.33 -2.54 -2.85
N GLN A 49 -10.45 -1.92 -4.03
CA GLN A 49 -9.72 -0.69 -4.31
C GLN A 49 -10.13 0.42 -3.36
N PHE A 50 -11.41 0.53 -3.09
CA PHE A 50 -11.93 1.53 -2.16
C PHE A 50 -11.33 1.32 -0.77
N ILE A 51 -11.30 0.07 -0.31
CA ILE A 51 -10.77 -0.26 1.01
C ILE A 51 -9.27 0.04 1.08
N ILE A 52 -8.51 -0.39 0.09
CA ILE A 52 -7.08 -0.16 0.07
C ILE A 52 -6.79 1.34 0.09
N ASP A 53 -7.50 2.10 -0.70
CA ASP A 53 -7.30 3.54 -0.77
C ASP A 53 -7.66 4.21 0.56
N ALA A 54 -8.78 3.83 1.14
CA ALA A 54 -9.20 4.43 2.41
C ALA A 54 -8.21 4.14 3.53
N VAL A 55 -7.71 2.91 3.60
CA VAL A 55 -6.80 2.52 4.66
C VAL A 55 -5.40 3.07 4.42
N ASN A 56 -4.92 3.01 3.18
CA ASN A 56 -3.54 3.36 2.88
C ASN A 56 -3.36 4.87 2.68
N SER A 57 -4.22 5.50 1.94
CA SER A 57 -4.06 6.92 1.60
C SER A 57 -4.73 7.84 2.61
N GLU A 58 -5.92 7.48 3.06
CA GLU A 58 -6.66 8.33 4.00
C GLU A 58 -6.47 7.91 5.44
N MET A 59 -5.92 6.73 5.67
CA MET A 59 -5.60 6.23 7.01
C MET A 59 -6.83 6.19 7.92
N VAL A 60 -7.97 5.81 7.36
CA VAL A 60 -9.19 5.76 8.15
C VAL A 60 -9.15 4.61 9.15
N SER A 61 -9.82 4.79 10.27
CA SER A 61 -9.94 3.74 11.27
C SER A 61 -10.89 2.66 10.79
N LEU A 62 -10.87 1.51 11.45
CA LEU A 62 -11.81 0.43 11.13
C LEU A 62 -13.25 0.88 11.38
N GLN A 63 -13.47 1.67 12.42
CA GLN A 63 -14.78 2.18 12.69
C GLN A 63 -15.29 3.02 11.52
N LYS A 64 -14.46 3.94 11.06
CA LYS A 64 -14.83 4.79 9.95
C LYS A 64 -14.98 4.01 8.66
N LEU A 65 -14.14 3.02 8.45
CA LEU A 65 -14.27 2.16 7.29
C LEU A 65 -15.60 1.41 7.31
N GLY A 66 -15.97 0.88 8.47
CA GLY A 66 -17.26 0.22 8.61
C GLY A 66 -18.40 1.18 8.30
N ASP A 67 -18.32 2.41 8.79
CA ASP A 67 -19.35 3.41 8.51
C ASP A 67 -19.47 3.68 7.01
N ARG A 68 -18.34 3.80 6.32
CA ARG A 68 -18.36 4.04 4.88
C ARG A 68 -18.91 2.87 4.10
N LEU A 69 -18.66 1.66 4.57
CA LEU A 69 -19.12 0.45 3.87
C LEU A 69 -20.51 0.01 4.34
N GLY A 70 -21.03 0.61 5.39
CA GLY A 70 -22.33 0.22 5.92
C GLY A 70 -22.30 -1.11 6.63
N VAL A 71 -21.18 -1.45 7.28
CA VAL A 71 -21.02 -2.71 7.97
C VAL A 71 -20.47 -2.47 9.37
N SER A 72 -20.51 -3.51 10.21
CA SER A 72 -19.95 -3.42 11.55
C SER A 72 -18.44 -3.35 11.50
N LYS A 73 -17.84 -2.90 12.60
CA LYS A 73 -16.39 -2.83 12.69
C LYS A 73 -15.73 -4.20 12.49
N PRO A 74 -16.19 -5.28 13.13
CA PRO A 74 -15.60 -6.60 12.87
C PRO A 74 -15.73 -7.03 11.42
N HIS A 75 -16.84 -6.70 10.77
CA HIS A 75 -17.01 -7.03 9.36
C HIS A 75 -16.05 -6.22 8.51
N ALA A 76 -15.88 -4.92 8.84
CA ALA A 76 -14.92 -4.09 8.13
C ALA A 76 -13.50 -4.63 8.25
N TRP A 77 -13.16 -5.16 9.43
CA TRP A 77 -11.86 -5.77 9.64
C TRP A 77 -11.66 -6.97 8.70
N ARG A 78 -12.69 -7.81 8.58
CA ARG A 78 -12.60 -8.97 7.69
C ARG A 78 -12.47 -8.57 6.24
N LEU A 79 -13.23 -7.56 5.83
CA LEU A 79 -13.16 -7.08 4.45
C LEU A 79 -11.82 -6.46 4.14
N ARG A 80 -11.28 -5.70 5.09
CA ARG A 80 -9.97 -5.10 4.92
C ARG A 80 -8.90 -6.17 4.77
N ASN A 81 -8.92 -7.16 5.65
CA ASN A 81 -7.92 -8.22 5.59
C ASN A 81 -8.01 -9.02 4.31
N ALA A 82 -9.23 -9.27 3.84
CA ALA A 82 -9.42 -9.97 2.58
C ALA A 82 -8.87 -9.17 1.40
N ALA A 83 -9.11 -7.85 1.40
CA ALA A 83 -8.62 -7.00 0.33
C ALA A 83 -7.09 -6.99 0.29
N PHE A 84 -6.46 -6.85 1.45
CA PHE A 84 -5.00 -6.85 1.51
C PHE A 84 -4.42 -8.22 1.15
N LYS A 85 -5.12 -9.29 1.49
CA LYS A 85 -4.67 -10.62 1.12
C LYS A 85 -4.68 -10.80 -0.41
N ARG A 86 -5.73 -10.33 -1.06
CA ARG A 86 -5.79 -10.39 -2.52
C ARG A 86 -4.70 -9.54 -3.15
N LEU A 87 -4.45 -8.37 -2.59
CA LEU A 87 -3.38 -7.51 -3.09
C LEU A 87 -2.02 -8.19 -2.92
N ARG A 88 -1.81 -8.84 -1.78
CA ARG A 88 -0.56 -9.56 -1.55
C ARG A 88 -0.34 -10.64 -2.59
N LEU A 89 -1.40 -11.38 -2.94
CA LEU A 89 -1.27 -12.42 -3.96
C LEU A 89 -0.88 -11.84 -5.32
N LEU A 90 -1.42 -10.67 -5.64
CA LEU A 90 -1.03 -10.00 -6.88
C LEU A 90 0.41 -9.53 -6.83
N PHE A 91 0.87 -9.06 -5.67
CA PHE A 91 2.27 -8.67 -5.50
C PHE A 91 3.19 -9.87 -5.74
N LEU A 92 2.81 -11.04 -5.23
CA LEU A 92 3.62 -12.24 -5.40
C LEU A 92 3.73 -12.69 -6.85
N GLN A 93 2.78 -12.28 -7.68
CA GLN A 93 2.81 -12.61 -9.09
C GLN A 93 3.56 -11.57 -9.91
N ASN A 94 3.93 -10.44 -9.32
CA ASN A 94 4.60 -9.37 -10.03
C ASN A 94 6.10 -9.43 -9.76
N GLN A 95 6.87 -9.65 -10.80
CA GLN A 95 8.30 -9.85 -10.66
C GLN A 95 9.00 -8.62 -10.11
N ILE A 96 8.60 -7.44 -10.55
CA ILE A 96 9.22 -6.20 -10.09
C ILE A 96 9.05 -6.03 -8.60
N ILE A 97 7.83 -6.28 -8.11
CA ILE A 97 7.53 -6.13 -6.69
C ILE A 97 8.29 -7.16 -5.88
N ARG A 98 8.32 -8.42 -6.34
CA ARG A 98 9.04 -9.46 -5.63
C ARG A 98 10.52 -9.13 -5.48
N GLU A 99 11.12 -8.67 -6.56
CA GLU A 99 12.54 -8.36 -6.55
C GLU A 99 12.86 -7.17 -5.65
N ARG A 100 12.03 -6.14 -5.73
CA ARG A 100 12.29 -4.93 -4.96
C ARG A 100 12.03 -5.08 -3.49
N LEU A 101 11.01 -5.85 -3.13
CA LEU A 101 10.65 -6.02 -1.73
C LEU A 101 11.28 -7.27 -1.10
N GLY A 102 11.98 -8.06 -1.89
CA GLY A 102 12.59 -9.28 -1.38
C GLY A 102 11.59 -10.35 -0.98
N ILE A 103 10.40 -10.33 -1.57
CA ILE A 103 9.38 -11.32 -1.28
C ILE A 103 9.68 -12.60 -2.03
N ASP A 104 9.72 -13.71 -1.30
CA ASP A 104 9.96 -15.01 -1.88
C ASP A 104 8.63 -15.65 -2.19
N GLU A 105 8.52 -16.24 -3.39
CA GLU A 105 7.30 -16.90 -3.77
C GLU A 105 6.97 -18.07 -2.85
N ASN A 106 7.95 -18.60 -2.12
CA ASN A 106 7.73 -19.67 -1.15
C ASN A 106 7.29 -19.19 0.21
N GLU A 107 7.29 -17.89 0.44
CA GLU A 107 6.80 -17.34 1.69
C GLU A 107 5.30 -17.27 1.66
N THR A 108 4.68 -18.11 2.43
CA THR A 108 3.23 -18.18 2.43
C THR A 108 2.61 -17.72 3.72
N ASP A 109 3.39 -17.35 4.71
CA ASP A 109 2.79 -16.92 5.94
C ASP A 109 2.22 -15.52 5.78
N ASN A 110 1.34 -15.16 6.68
CA ASN A 110 0.62 -13.90 6.60
C ASN A 110 1.11 -12.92 7.63
N SER A 111 2.36 -13.05 8.02
CA SER A 111 2.86 -12.26 9.14
C SER A 111 2.85 -10.77 8.86
N TRP A 112 2.87 -10.35 7.61
CA TRP A 112 2.88 -8.93 7.29
C TRP A 112 1.50 -8.40 6.87
N ILE A 113 0.49 -9.18 7.07
CA ILE A 113 -0.88 -8.72 6.92
C ILE A 113 -1.46 -8.36 8.30
#